data_b4960bd9d225b28dbd97abd899fafc08
#
_entry.id   b4960bd9d225b28dbd97abd899fafc08
#
_cell.length_a   1.000
_cell.length_b   1.000
_cell.length_c   1.000
_cell.angle_alpha   90.00
_cell.angle_beta   90.00
_cell.angle_gamma   90.00
#
_symmetry.space_group_name_H-M   'P 1'
#
loop_
_entity.id
_entity.type
_entity.pdbx_description
1 polymer ?
#
loop_
_entity_poly.entity_id
_entity_poly.type
_entity_poly.pdbx_seq_one_letter_code
_entity_poly.pdbx_strand_id
1 'polypeptide(L)'
;RVIGDGEQLLWKIPEDFRRLKEITMGCPLIMGRKTWDSIGKPLPGRASIVLTRNPKWHKNGAIKASSIEEGIIIGTNWLKNNGSLKKEIFIFGGMDIYNLGLVYCDYIYLTEVDMYPDSKYVFPKIDPIKWKVTFESKIKKSSEGIKFKFLTYKKITQK
;
A
#
# COMPACT_ATOMS: atom_id res chain seq x y z
N ARG A 1 -9.54 11.39 -3.77
CA ARG A 1 -8.37 10.52 -3.93
C ARG A 1 -7.24 10.82 -2.93
N VAL A 2 -7.44 11.76 -2.02
CA VAL A 2 -6.44 12.14 -1.00
C VAL A 2 -6.07 10.94 -0.14
N ILE A 3 -4.77 10.75 0.10
CA ILE A 3 -4.22 9.65 0.92
C ILE A 3 -3.53 10.13 2.20
N GLY A 4 -3.38 11.43 2.38
CA GLY A 4 -2.73 12.04 3.55
C GLY A 4 -2.31 13.47 3.27
N ASP A 5 -1.57 14.06 4.18
CA ASP A 5 -0.99 15.41 4.04
C ASP A 5 0.50 15.41 3.67
N GLY A 6 1.08 14.23 3.50
CA GLY A 6 2.50 14.00 3.23
C GLY A 6 3.31 13.54 4.45
N GLU A 7 2.75 13.65 5.64
CA GLU A 7 3.36 13.20 6.88
C GLU A 7 2.52 12.14 7.59
N GLN A 8 1.19 12.31 7.56
CA GLN A 8 0.26 11.42 8.26
C GLN A 8 -1.06 11.23 7.50
N LEU A 9 -1.84 10.26 7.94
CA LEU A 9 -3.23 10.10 7.53
C LEU A 9 -4.10 11.20 8.14
N LEU A 10 -5.10 11.68 7.38
CA LEU A 10 -6.03 12.72 7.81
C LEU A 10 -7.23 12.18 8.60
N TRP A 11 -7.32 10.88 8.77
CA TRP A 11 -8.36 10.18 9.53
C TRP A 11 -7.80 8.93 10.18
N LYS A 12 -8.48 8.45 11.20
CA LYS A 12 -8.16 7.20 11.87
C LYS A 12 -9.38 6.30 11.85
N ILE A 13 -9.27 5.16 11.16
CA ILE A 13 -10.33 4.15 11.05
C ILE A 13 -9.72 2.81 11.49
N PRO A 14 -9.98 2.35 12.73
CA PRO A 14 -9.40 1.12 13.25
C PRO A 14 -9.69 -0.12 12.40
N GLU A 15 -10.88 -0.18 11.79
CA GLU A 15 -11.28 -1.27 10.89
C GLU A 15 -10.41 -1.34 9.63
N ASP A 16 -9.98 -0.19 9.13
CA ASP A 16 -9.06 -0.10 7.98
C ASP A 16 -7.68 -0.64 8.34
N PHE A 17 -7.14 -0.26 9.48
CA PHE A 17 -5.86 -0.78 9.97
C PHE A 17 -5.92 -2.29 10.21
N ARG A 18 -7.03 -2.81 10.73
CA ARG A 18 -7.22 -4.25 10.93
C ARG A 18 -7.21 -4.99 9.59
N ARG A 19 -7.97 -4.52 8.62
CA ARG A 19 -8.01 -5.08 7.26
C ARG A 19 -6.62 -5.06 6.63
N LEU A 20 -5.92 -3.93 6.72
CA LEU A 20 -4.57 -3.78 6.20
C LEU A 20 -3.62 -4.82 6.79
N LYS A 21 -3.66 -5.00 8.10
CA LYS A 21 -2.86 -6.01 8.79
C LYS A 21 -3.18 -7.42 8.30
N GLU A 22 -4.46 -7.77 8.18
CA GLU A 22 -4.91 -9.10 7.75
C GLU A 22 -4.44 -9.43 6.32
N ILE A 23 -4.63 -8.53 5.37
CA ILE A 23 -4.26 -8.78 3.97
C ILE A 23 -2.76 -8.74 3.72
N THR A 24 -1.99 -7.97 4.49
CA THR A 24 -0.54 -7.80 4.28
C THR A 24 0.32 -8.74 5.14
N MET A 25 -0.27 -9.42 6.12
CA MET A 25 0.49 -10.30 7.00
C MET A 25 1.20 -11.41 6.20
N GLY A 26 2.49 -11.60 6.48
CA GLY A 26 3.33 -12.56 5.76
C GLY A 26 3.81 -12.09 4.39
N CYS A 27 3.61 -10.82 4.05
CA CYS A 27 3.96 -10.27 2.73
C CYS A 27 5.02 -9.18 2.81
N PRO A 28 5.85 -9.02 1.77
CA PRO A 28 6.70 -7.85 1.61
C PRO A 28 5.89 -6.60 1.24
N LEU A 29 6.32 -5.46 1.78
CA LEU A 29 5.74 -4.15 1.53
C LEU A 29 6.79 -3.24 0.89
N ILE A 30 6.50 -2.71 -0.29
CA ILE A 30 7.35 -1.74 -0.98
C ILE A 30 6.82 -0.34 -0.67
N MET A 31 7.65 0.51 -0.08
CA MET A 31 7.27 1.85 0.34
C MET A 31 8.36 2.87 0.08
N GLY A 32 7.99 4.13 0.04
CA GLY A 32 8.95 5.23 0.03
C GLY A 32 9.52 5.51 1.42
N ARG A 33 10.65 6.22 1.46
CA ARG A 33 11.32 6.59 2.71
C ARG A 33 10.43 7.37 3.67
N LYS A 34 9.67 8.35 3.18
CA LYS A 34 8.75 9.14 4.02
C LYS A 34 7.66 8.28 4.66
N THR A 35 7.16 7.29 3.94
CA THR A 35 6.19 6.34 4.50
C THR A 35 6.83 5.49 5.60
N TRP A 36 8.06 5.02 5.40
CA TRP A 36 8.83 4.33 6.43
C TRP A 36 9.00 5.20 7.68
N ASP A 37 9.42 6.46 7.51
CA ASP A 37 9.61 7.40 8.61
C ASP A 37 8.30 7.66 9.36
N SER A 38 7.18 7.76 8.65
CA SER A 38 5.84 7.95 9.24
C SER A 38 5.37 6.75 10.07
N ILE A 39 5.66 5.52 9.63
CA ILE A 39 5.35 4.31 10.39
C ILE A 39 6.24 4.20 11.64
N GLY A 40 7.50 4.62 11.52
CA GLY A 40 8.47 4.74 12.61
C GLY A 40 9.06 3.43 13.14
N LYS A 41 8.60 2.27 12.65
CA LYS A 41 9.09 0.95 13.04
C LYS A 41 8.76 -0.12 12.00
N PRO A 42 9.50 -1.24 11.95
CA PRO A 42 9.10 -2.39 11.14
C PRO A 42 7.73 -2.91 11.56
N LEU A 43 6.93 -3.32 10.58
CA LEU A 43 5.65 -3.97 10.84
C LEU A 43 5.88 -5.47 11.04
N PRO A 44 5.45 -6.05 12.19
CA PRO A 44 5.68 -7.45 12.49
C PRO A 44 5.12 -8.40 11.42
N GLY A 45 5.88 -9.46 11.09
CA GLY A 45 5.47 -10.49 10.14
C GLY A 45 5.49 -10.08 8.66
N ARG A 46 6.06 -8.91 8.36
CA ARG A 46 6.13 -8.33 7.01
C ARG A 46 7.54 -7.79 6.76
N ALA A 47 8.01 -7.87 5.53
CA ALA A 47 9.25 -7.21 5.15
C ALA A 47 8.97 -5.77 4.72
N SER A 48 9.75 -4.82 5.22
CA SER A 48 9.70 -3.42 4.78
C SER A 48 10.80 -3.17 3.78
N ILE A 49 10.42 -3.04 2.51
CA ILE A 49 11.33 -2.73 1.40
C ILE A 49 11.19 -1.24 1.10
N VAL A 50 12.24 -0.47 1.34
CA VAL A 50 12.19 0.99 1.27
C VAL A 50 12.96 1.49 0.05
N LEU A 51 12.26 2.18 -0.84
CA LEU A 51 12.85 2.81 -2.00
C LEU A 51 13.49 4.14 -1.60
N THR A 52 14.77 4.28 -1.94
CA THR A 52 15.54 5.50 -1.73
C THR A 52 16.63 5.65 -2.78
N ARG A 53 16.88 6.89 -3.20
CA ARG A 53 18.00 7.25 -4.09
C ARG A 53 19.31 7.40 -3.35
N ASN A 54 19.28 7.46 -2.01
CA ASN A 54 20.49 7.59 -1.20
C ASN A 54 21.17 6.23 -0.99
N PRO A 55 22.31 5.96 -1.61
CA PRO A 55 22.99 4.67 -1.46
C PRO A 55 23.50 4.41 -0.04
N LYS A 56 23.70 5.46 0.75
CA LYS A 56 24.16 5.37 2.14
C LYS A 56 23.02 5.23 3.16
N TRP A 57 21.76 5.32 2.70
CA TRP A 57 20.62 5.17 3.61
C TRP A 57 20.55 3.75 4.15
N HIS A 58 20.42 3.64 5.45
CA HIS A 58 20.26 2.37 6.16
C HIS A 58 19.40 2.59 7.41
N LYS A 59 18.48 1.69 7.67
CA LYS A 59 17.69 1.61 8.90
C LYS A 59 17.50 0.16 9.32
N ASN A 60 17.60 -0.12 10.62
CA ASN A 60 17.33 -1.43 11.16
C ASN A 60 15.88 -1.86 10.87
N GLY A 61 15.70 -3.08 10.36
CA GLY A 61 14.39 -3.61 10.01
C GLY A 61 13.87 -3.19 8.65
N ALA A 62 14.65 -2.41 7.89
CA ALA A 62 14.33 -2.05 6.51
C ALA A 62 15.31 -2.69 5.53
N ILE A 63 14.80 -3.08 4.37
CA ILE A 63 15.58 -3.56 3.24
C ILE A 63 15.57 -2.45 2.19
N LYS A 64 16.73 -1.94 1.82
CA LYS A 64 16.85 -0.87 0.83
C LYS A 64 16.69 -1.42 -0.59
N ALA A 65 15.97 -0.68 -1.43
CA ALA A 65 15.89 -0.88 -2.87
C ALA A 65 16.02 0.47 -3.60
N SER A 66 16.57 0.45 -4.81
CA SER A 66 16.76 1.64 -5.64
C SER A 66 15.63 1.85 -6.67
N SER A 67 14.82 0.83 -6.89
CA SER A 67 13.70 0.85 -7.86
C SER A 67 12.55 -0.08 -7.44
N ILE A 68 11.39 0.10 -8.06
CA ILE A 68 10.25 -0.82 -7.89
C ILE A 68 10.64 -2.24 -8.33
N GLU A 69 11.32 -2.37 -9.46
CA GLU A 69 11.74 -3.65 -10.03
C GLU A 69 12.67 -4.39 -9.07
N GLU A 70 13.67 -3.70 -8.51
CA GLU A 70 14.55 -4.28 -7.49
C GLU A 70 13.74 -4.68 -6.24
N GLY A 71 12.82 -3.84 -5.81
CA GLY A 71 11.92 -4.13 -4.69
C GLY A 71 11.08 -5.39 -4.90
N ILE A 72 10.59 -5.62 -6.12
CA ILE A 72 9.84 -6.83 -6.49
C ILE A 72 10.74 -8.06 -6.44
N ILE A 73 11.97 -7.97 -6.93
CA ILE A 73 12.95 -9.08 -6.87
C ILE A 73 13.28 -9.43 -5.42
N ILE A 74 13.57 -8.42 -4.60
CA ILE A 74 13.83 -8.60 -3.16
C ILE A 74 12.62 -9.25 -2.46
N GLY A 75 11.41 -8.76 -2.73
CA GLY A 75 10.18 -9.29 -2.16
C GLY A 75 9.92 -10.74 -2.57
N THR A 76 10.16 -11.09 -3.82
CA THR A 76 10.02 -12.45 -4.34
C THR A 76 10.98 -13.41 -3.62
N ASN A 77 12.24 -13.00 -3.45
CA ASN A 77 13.23 -13.79 -2.73
C ASN A 77 12.88 -13.92 -1.25
N TRP A 78 12.39 -12.86 -0.63
CA TRP A 78 11.96 -12.88 0.76
C TRP A 78 10.84 -13.91 0.98
N LEU A 79 9.81 -13.94 0.11
CA LEU A 79 8.73 -14.91 0.18
C LEU A 79 9.24 -16.36 0.11
N LYS A 80 10.18 -16.64 -0.78
CA LYS A 80 10.82 -17.96 -0.89
C LYS A 80 11.61 -18.33 0.36
N ASN A 81 12.45 -17.42 0.84
CA ASN A 81 13.38 -17.67 1.94
C ASN A 81 12.66 -17.79 3.29
N ASN A 82 11.50 -17.19 3.46
CA ASN A 82 10.72 -17.24 4.70
C ASN A 82 9.61 -18.28 4.69
N GLY A 83 9.53 -19.13 3.66
CA GLY A 83 8.54 -20.20 3.56
C GLY A 83 7.11 -19.68 3.60
N SER A 84 6.87 -18.47 3.13
CA SER A 84 5.55 -17.86 3.16
C SER A 84 4.60 -18.61 2.21
N LEU A 85 3.39 -18.90 2.69
CA LEU A 85 2.30 -19.39 1.86
C LEU A 85 1.67 -18.28 1.02
N LYS A 86 1.93 -17.03 1.36
CA LYS A 86 1.52 -15.86 0.58
C LYS A 86 2.40 -15.69 -0.64
N LYS A 87 1.83 -15.12 -1.70
CA LYS A 87 2.54 -14.86 -2.97
C LYS A 87 2.49 -13.40 -3.37
N GLU A 88 1.79 -12.57 -2.58
CA GLU A 88 1.59 -11.17 -2.86
C GLU A 88 2.76 -10.34 -2.36
N ILE A 89 3.06 -9.27 -3.11
CA ILE A 89 3.92 -8.16 -2.73
C ILE A 89 3.05 -6.91 -2.80
N PHE A 90 3.08 -6.07 -1.77
CA PHE A 90 2.25 -4.88 -1.70
C PHE A 90 3.03 -3.61 -2.01
N ILE A 91 2.45 -2.75 -2.83
CA ILE A 91 2.87 -1.37 -2.99
C ILE A 91 2.16 -0.57 -1.89
N PHE A 92 2.94 -0.02 -0.96
CA PHE A 92 2.45 0.49 0.33
C PHE A 92 2.45 2.02 0.44
N GLY A 93 2.79 2.73 -0.62
CA GLY A 93 2.76 4.19 -0.67
C GLY A 93 4.13 4.85 -0.45
N GLY A 94 4.23 6.19 -0.46
CA GLY A 94 3.15 7.13 -0.72
C GLY A 94 2.85 7.39 -2.18
N MET A 95 2.46 8.61 -2.48
CA MET A 95 1.96 9.01 -3.80
C MET A 95 2.93 8.63 -4.94
N ASP A 96 4.20 8.96 -4.82
CA ASP A 96 5.19 8.66 -5.87
C ASP A 96 5.35 7.15 -6.08
N ILE A 97 5.33 6.38 -5.00
CA ILE A 97 5.46 4.92 -5.06
C ILE A 97 4.21 4.29 -5.66
N TYR A 98 3.02 4.79 -5.36
CA TYR A 98 1.80 4.36 -6.03
C TYR A 98 1.83 4.67 -7.53
N ASN A 99 2.27 5.86 -7.92
CA ASN A 99 2.39 6.25 -9.33
C ASN A 99 3.38 5.35 -10.10
N LEU A 100 4.51 5.02 -9.50
CA LEU A 100 5.51 4.13 -10.10
C LEU A 100 5.09 2.66 -10.09
N GLY A 101 4.39 2.22 -9.05
CA GLY A 101 4.12 0.81 -8.80
C GLY A 101 2.82 0.29 -9.42
N LEU A 102 1.84 1.15 -9.71
CA LEU A 102 0.52 0.72 -10.16
C LEU A 102 0.56 -0.12 -11.44
N VAL A 103 1.48 0.15 -12.34
CA VAL A 103 1.65 -0.61 -13.59
C VAL A 103 1.99 -2.08 -13.36
N TYR A 104 2.64 -2.41 -12.25
CA TYR A 104 3.00 -3.78 -11.87
C TYR A 104 1.92 -4.51 -11.06
N CYS A 105 0.89 -3.79 -10.59
CA CYS A 105 -0.14 -4.36 -9.73
C CYS A 105 -1.20 -5.13 -10.51
N ASP A 106 -1.70 -6.21 -9.91
CA ASP A 106 -2.82 -7.01 -10.40
C ASP A 106 -4.12 -6.66 -9.68
N TYR A 107 -4.02 -6.18 -8.44
CA TYR A 107 -5.13 -5.81 -7.58
C TYR A 107 -4.90 -4.47 -6.89
N ILE A 108 -6.00 -3.77 -6.58
CA ILE A 108 -6.01 -2.60 -5.70
C ILE A 108 -6.99 -2.90 -4.58
N TYR A 109 -6.51 -2.88 -3.34
CA TYR A 109 -7.34 -2.92 -2.14
C TYR A 109 -7.54 -1.49 -1.66
N LEU A 110 -8.73 -0.98 -1.83
CA LEU A 110 -9.07 0.42 -1.56
C LEU A 110 -10.03 0.54 -0.39
N THR A 111 -9.75 1.47 0.51
CA THR A 111 -10.71 1.98 1.48
C THR A 111 -11.12 3.38 1.03
N GLU A 112 -12.37 3.50 0.61
CA GLU A 112 -12.94 4.78 0.21
C GLU A 112 -13.60 5.43 1.43
N VAL A 113 -13.12 6.62 1.77
CA VAL A 113 -13.57 7.37 2.96
C VAL A 113 -14.40 8.56 2.49
N ASP A 114 -15.58 8.72 3.11
CA ASP A 114 -16.50 9.83 2.81
C ASP A 114 -16.01 11.12 3.50
N MET A 115 -14.87 11.62 3.02
CA MET A 115 -14.24 12.89 3.40
C MET A 115 -13.60 13.53 2.19
N TYR A 116 -13.54 14.86 2.19
CA TYR A 116 -13.05 15.66 1.06
C TYR A 116 -11.99 16.66 1.51
N PRO A 117 -10.89 16.20 2.14
CA PRO A 117 -9.81 17.09 2.56
C PRO A 117 -9.09 17.67 1.34
N ASP A 118 -8.50 18.84 1.50
CA ASP A 118 -7.64 19.44 0.50
C ASP A 118 -6.19 19.00 0.74
N SER A 119 -5.62 18.29 -0.22
CA SER A 119 -4.23 17.84 -0.21
C SER A 119 -3.75 17.52 -1.61
N LYS A 120 -2.49 17.78 -1.86
CA LYS A 120 -1.83 17.39 -3.12
C LYS A 120 -1.44 15.91 -3.17
N TYR A 121 -1.43 15.22 -2.04
CA TYR A 121 -1.05 13.82 -1.94
C TYR A 121 -2.26 12.93 -2.23
N VAL A 122 -2.31 12.41 -3.44
CA VAL A 122 -3.45 11.66 -3.96
C VAL A 122 -3.03 10.30 -4.51
N PHE A 123 -3.94 9.33 -4.43
CA PHE A 123 -3.80 8.07 -5.15
C PHE A 123 -3.99 8.32 -6.67
N PRO A 124 -3.30 7.57 -7.55
CA PRO A 124 -3.50 7.65 -8.99
C PRO A 124 -4.97 7.48 -9.39
N LYS A 125 -5.38 8.07 -10.52
CA LYS A 125 -6.71 7.79 -11.07
C LYS A 125 -6.81 6.31 -11.43
N ILE A 126 -7.90 5.68 -10.99
CA ILE A 126 -8.21 4.29 -11.35
C ILE A 126 -9.01 4.32 -12.65
N ASP A 127 -8.37 3.97 -13.75
CA ASP A 127 -8.97 3.96 -15.07
C ASP A 127 -9.95 2.78 -15.21
N PRO A 128 -11.25 3.01 -15.44
CA PRO A 128 -12.25 1.93 -15.54
C PRO A 128 -12.06 1.04 -16.77
N ILE A 129 -11.28 1.48 -17.77
CA ILE A 129 -10.89 0.64 -18.90
C ILE A 129 -9.87 -0.42 -18.50
N LYS A 130 -9.02 -0.11 -17.52
CA LYS A 130 -7.94 -0.99 -17.04
C LYS A 130 -8.28 -1.76 -15.78
N TRP A 131 -9.24 -1.30 -15.01
CA TRP A 131 -9.56 -1.84 -13.68
C TRP A 131 -11.06 -2.06 -13.52
N LYS A 132 -11.44 -3.19 -12.96
CA LYS A 132 -12.84 -3.50 -12.61
C LYS A 132 -12.98 -3.78 -11.12
N VAL A 133 -14.07 -3.35 -10.54
CA VAL A 133 -14.45 -3.70 -9.16
C VAL A 133 -14.86 -5.17 -9.12
N THR A 134 -14.23 -5.94 -8.24
CA THR A 134 -14.57 -7.36 -7.99
C THR A 134 -15.20 -7.58 -6.63
N PHE A 135 -15.03 -6.63 -5.72
CA PHE A 135 -15.66 -6.65 -4.41
C PHE A 135 -15.96 -5.21 -3.97
N GLU A 136 -17.11 -5.02 -3.37
CA GLU A 136 -17.52 -3.77 -2.73
C GLU A 136 -18.32 -4.10 -1.46
N SER A 137 -17.88 -3.59 -0.31
CA SER A 137 -18.60 -3.75 0.94
C SER A 137 -19.81 -2.80 1.03
N LYS A 138 -20.71 -3.08 1.96
CA LYS A 138 -21.67 -2.07 2.42
C LYS A 138 -20.91 -0.87 3.02
N ILE A 139 -21.58 0.29 3.05
CA ILE A 139 -21.07 1.46 3.76
C ILE A 139 -21.01 1.14 5.25
N LYS A 140 -19.85 1.37 5.85
CA LYS A 140 -19.57 1.21 7.27
C LYS A 140 -19.41 2.57 7.93
N LYS A 141 -19.49 2.61 9.24
CA LYS A 141 -19.26 3.81 10.03
C LYS A 141 -18.24 3.51 11.13
N SER A 142 -17.19 4.31 11.21
CA SER A 142 -16.20 4.19 12.28
C SER A 142 -16.77 4.66 13.63
N SER A 143 -16.03 4.40 14.71
CA SER A 143 -16.35 4.89 16.05
C SER A 143 -16.46 6.41 16.13
N GLU A 144 -15.75 7.13 15.27
CA GLU A 144 -15.78 8.59 15.17
C GLU A 144 -16.85 9.11 14.19
N GLY A 145 -17.68 8.22 13.64
CA GLY A 145 -18.75 8.58 12.73
C GLY A 145 -18.35 8.77 11.27
N ILE A 146 -17.13 8.46 10.90
CA ILE A 146 -16.64 8.56 9.52
C ILE A 146 -17.21 7.39 8.70
N LYS A 147 -17.89 7.70 7.61
CA LYS A 147 -18.39 6.70 6.67
C LYS A 147 -17.27 6.24 5.74
N PHE A 148 -17.21 4.95 5.50
CA PHE A 148 -16.23 4.35 4.59
C PHE A 148 -16.76 3.04 4.01
N LYS A 149 -16.13 2.56 2.95
CA LYS A 149 -16.36 1.24 2.38
C LYS A 149 -15.06 0.65 1.83
N PHE A 150 -15.03 -0.66 1.73
CA PHE A 150 -13.93 -1.40 1.12
C PHE A 150 -14.26 -1.78 -0.31
N LEU A 151 -13.29 -1.60 -1.20
CA LEU A 151 -13.36 -2.04 -2.59
C LEU A 151 -12.12 -2.85 -2.93
N THR A 152 -12.29 -3.83 -3.80
CA THR A 152 -11.19 -4.51 -4.46
C THR A 152 -11.34 -4.33 -5.96
N TYR A 153 -10.29 -3.84 -6.60
CA TYR A 153 -10.19 -3.77 -8.05
C TYR A 153 -9.25 -4.86 -8.56
N LYS A 154 -9.58 -5.43 -9.68
CA LYS A 154 -8.72 -6.34 -10.43
C LYS A 154 -8.39 -5.74 -11.78
N LYS A 155 -7.12 -5.85 -12.18
CA LYS A 155 -6.68 -5.44 -13.51
C LYS A 155 -7.39 -6.26 -14.58
N ILE A 156 -7.90 -5.58 -15.60
CA ILE A 156 -8.49 -6.21 -16.79
C ILE A 156 -7.34 -6.66 -17.67
N THR A 157 -7.17 -7.97 -17.84
CA THR A 157 -6.24 -8.53 -18.81
C THR A 157 -6.85 -8.43 -20.19
N GLN A 158 -6.22 -7.67 -21.08
CA GLN A 158 -6.57 -7.73 -22.50
C GLN A 158 -6.18 -9.14 -23.00
N LYS A 159 -7.17 -9.81 -23.62
CA LYS A 159 -6.92 -11.05 -24.36
C LYS A 159 -6.19 -10.75 -25.64
#